data_968a4b6deb466bad183fef1ebf0d6e0e
#
_entry.id   968a4b6deb466bad183fef1ebf0d6e0e
#
_cell.length_a   1.000
_cell.length_b   1.000
_cell.length_c   1.000
_cell.angle_alpha   90.00
_cell.angle_beta   90.00
_cell.angle_gamma   90.00
#
_symmetry.space_group_name_H-M   'P 1'
#
loop_
_entity.id
_entity.type
_entity.pdbx_description
1 polymer ?
#
loop_
_entity_poly.entity_id
_entity_poly.type
_entity_poly.pdbx_seq_one_letter_code
_entity_poly.pdbx_strand_id
1 'polypeptide(L)'
;IVNVGSVSGATHVRTGAAYGMSKAALHQLTRNLACEWAEDGVRVNCVAPWYIRTRRTSDALADPDYYDEVIARTPMRRVGEAEEVAAAIAFLCLPASSYVTGECLAVDGGFLRYGF
;
A
#
# COMPACT_ATOMS: atom_id res chain seq x y z
N ILE A 1 -1.14 4.28 -14.93
CA ILE A 1 -2.16 3.73 -14.00
C ILE A 1 -1.50 3.52 -12.64
N VAL A 2 -2.19 3.91 -11.56
CA VAL A 2 -1.76 3.60 -10.19
C VAL A 2 -2.91 2.95 -9.44
N ASN A 3 -2.73 1.69 -9.06
CA ASN A 3 -3.68 0.93 -8.27
C ASN A 3 -3.48 1.21 -6.77
N VAL A 4 -4.56 1.21 -5.99
CA VAL A 4 -4.47 1.32 -4.53
C VAL A 4 -4.66 -0.07 -3.90
N GLY A 5 -3.53 -0.71 -3.65
CA GLY A 5 -3.43 -2.00 -3.00
C GLY A 5 -3.56 -1.93 -1.47
N SER A 6 -2.77 -2.73 -0.80
CA SER A 6 -2.59 -2.77 0.67
C SER A 6 -1.42 -3.66 1.01
N VAL A 7 -0.77 -3.44 2.13
CA VAL A 7 0.21 -4.39 2.70
C VAL A 7 -0.39 -5.79 2.92
N SER A 8 -1.72 -5.88 3.13
CA SER A 8 -2.42 -7.17 3.26
C SER A 8 -2.41 -8.02 2.00
N GLY A 9 -2.08 -7.45 0.85
CA GLY A 9 -1.81 -8.21 -0.38
C GLY A 9 -0.44 -8.88 -0.41
N ALA A 10 0.45 -8.52 0.51
CA ALA A 10 1.82 -9.03 0.59
C ALA A 10 2.07 -9.87 1.85
N THR A 11 1.29 -9.67 2.91
CA THR A 11 1.44 -10.39 4.19
C THR A 11 0.10 -10.53 4.90
N HIS A 12 0.08 -11.39 5.93
CA HIS A 12 -1.09 -11.52 6.80
C HIS A 12 -1.37 -10.23 7.58
N VAL A 13 -2.64 -9.82 7.56
CA VAL A 13 -3.19 -8.73 8.36
C VAL A 13 -4.57 -9.17 8.90
N ARG A 14 -4.96 -8.71 10.10
CA ARG A 14 -6.24 -9.07 10.77
C ARG A 14 -7.51 -8.71 9.99
N THR A 15 -7.43 -7.94 8.90
CA THR A 15 -8.58 -7.56 8.08
C THR A 15 -9.29 -8.73 7.41
N GLY A 16 -8.72 -9.93 7.51
CA GLY A 16 -9.31 -11.17 7.03
C GLY A 16 -8.88 -11.58 5.64
N ALA A 17 -9.10 -12.88 5.35
CA ALA A 17 -8.60 -13.51 4.14
C ALA A 17 -9.15 -12.91 2.85
N ALA A 18 -10.46 -12.62 2.79
CA ALA A 18 -11.09 -12.09 1.58
C ALA A 18 -10.49 -10.74 1.13
N TYR A 19 -10.22 -9.84 2.08
CA TYR A 19 -9.56 -8.57 1.78
C TYR A 19 -8.13 -8.77 1.31
N GLY A 20 -7.34 -9.59 2.02
CA GLY A 20 -5.97 -9.92 1.65
C GLY A 20 -5.88 -10.52 0.25
N MET A 21 -6.76 -11.51 -0.05
CA MET A 21 -6.85 -12.12 -1.38
C MET A 21 -7.15 -11.11 -2.48
N SER A 22 -8.11 -10.20 -2.26
CA SER A 22 -8.46 -9.16 -3.24
C SER A 22 -7.29 -8.21 -3.52
N LYS A 23 -6.51 -7.87 -2.49
CA LYS A 23 -5.35 -6.98 -2.63
C LYS A 23 -4.14 -7.70 -3.23
N ALA A 24 -3.95 -8.99 -2.95
CA ALA A 24 -2.95 -9.81 -3.62
C ALA A 24 -3.23 -9.96 -5.13
N ALA A 25 -4.51 -10.16 -5.48
CA ALA A 25 -4.94 -10.19 -6.88
C ALA A 25 -4.65 -8.86 -7.59
N LEU A 26 -4.88 -7.73 -6.92
CA LEU A 26 -4.58 -6.39 -7.47
C LEU A 26 -3.07 -6.17 -7.65
N HIS A 27 -2.23 -6.66 -6.72
CA HIS A 27 -0.78 -6.63 -6.89
C HIS A 27 -0.34 -7.44 -8.11
N GLN A 28 -0.91 -8.64 -8.31
CA GLN A 28 -0.59 -9.47 -9.47
C GLN A 28 -1.10 -8.87 -10.77
N LEU A 29 -2.32 -8.32 -10.79
CA LEU A 29 -2.85 -7.59 -11.93
C LEU A 29 -1.94 -6.43 -12.33
N THR A 30 -1.43 -5.67 -11.37
CA THR A 30 -0.47 -4.57 -11.61
C THR A 30 0.76 -5.04 -12.39
N ARG A 31 1.35 -6.18 -11.98
CA ARG A 31 2.54 -6.74 -12.67
C ARG A 31 2.23 -7.20 -14.09
N ASN A 32 1.09 -7.87 -14.28
CA ASN A 32 0.69 -8.36 -15.60
C ASN A 32 0.46 -7.20 -16.55
N LEU A 33 -0.37 -6.23 -16.17
CA LEU A 33 -0.68 -5.08 -17.02
C LEU A 33 0.55 -4.20 -17.30
N ALA A 34 1.48 -4.10 -16.34
CA ALA A 34 2.74 -3.39 -16.55
C ALA A 34 3.57 -4.00 -17.67
N CYS A 35 3.60 -5.33 -17.80
CA CYS A 35 4.30 -6.03 -18.86
C CYS A 35 3.52 -6.00 -20.17
N GLU A 36 2.22 -6.26 -20.12
CA GLU A 36 1.36 -6.33 -21.31
C GLU A 36 1.28 -5.00 -22.04
N TRP A 37 1.28 -3.87 -21.32
CA TRP A 37 1.05 -2.54 -21.90
C TRP A 37 2.30 -1.66 -21.94
N ALA A 38 3.48 -2.24 -21.65
CA ALA A 38 4.74 -1.48 -21.68
C ALA A 38 5.07 -0.93 -23.07
N GLU A 39 4.86 -1.73 -24.12
CA GLU A 39 5.11 -1.34 -25.51
C GLU A 39 4.16 -0.23 -25.98
N ASP A 40 2.97 -0.14 -25.38
CA ASP A 40 2.00 0.94 -25.63
C ASP A 40 2.34 2.23 -24.84
N GLY A 41 3.44 2.25 -24.09
CA GLY A 41 3.86 3.38 -23.27
C GLY A 41 3.04 3.56 -22.00
N VAL A 42 2.26 2.56 -21.59
CA VAL A 42 1.44 2.59 -20.37
C VAL A 42 2.21 1.99 -19.20
N ARG A 43 2.48 2.79 -18.19
CA ARG A 43 3.02 2.32 -16.90
C ARG A 43 1.89 1.97 -15.95
N VAL A 44 2.03 0.86 -15.25
CA VAL A 44 1.07 0.39 -14.25
C VAL A 44 1.81 0.06 -12.96
N ASN A 45 1.47 0.78 -11.89
CA ASN A 45 2.06 0.59 -10.58
C ASN A 45 0.97 0.46 -9.51
N CYS A 46 1.38 0.10 -8.32
CA CYS A 46 0.51 -0.01 -7.16
C CYS A 46 1.14 0.72 -5.97
N VAL A 47 0.31 1.32 -5.11
CA VAL A 47 0.72 1.70 -3.76
C VAL A 47 0.09 0.74 -2.77
N ALA A 48 0.84 0.34 -1.74
CA ALA A 48 0.39 -0.60 -0.70
C ALA A 48 0.46 0.07 0.68
N PRO A 49 -0.60 0.78 1.09
CA PRO A 49 -0.65 1.41 2.41
C PRO A 49 -0.78 0.38 3.54
N TRP A 50 -0.25 0.73 4.72
CA TRP A 50 -0.52 0.12 6.01
C TRP A 50 -1.69 0.84 6.68
N TYR A 51 -1.64 1.11 7.98
CA TYR A 51 -2.66 1.90 8.66
C TYR A 51 -2.46 3.39 8.34
N ILE A 52 -3.47 3.95 7.70
CA ILE A 52 -3.54 5.37 7.32
C ILE A 52 -4.74 5.98 8.05
N ARG A 53 -4.57 7.18 8.59
CA ARG A 53 -5.65 7.94 9.22
C ARG A 53 -6.66 8.37 8.17
N THR A 54 -7.81 7.70 8.17
CA THR A 54 -8.92 7.94 7.24
C THR A 54 -10.24 7.69 7.97
N ARG A 55 -11.34 8.13 7.38
CA ARG A 55 -12.68 7.83 7.90
C ARG A 55 -12.91 6.32 8.10
N ARG A 56 -12.35 5.47 7.26
CA ARG A 56 -12.51 4.02 7.35
C ARG A 56 -11.79 3.41 8.55
N THR A 57 -10.68 3.98 8.95
CA THR A 57 -9.82 3.45 10.02
C THR A 57 -10.06 4.13 11.36
N SER A 58 -10.87 5.22 11.40
CA SER A 58 -11.10 6.03 12.59
C SER A 58 -11.59 5.23 13.77
N ASP A 59 -12.57 4.35 13.56
CA ASP A 59 -13.19 3.59 14.65
C ASP A 59 -12.22 2.56 15.24
N ALA A 60 -11.45 1.86 14.39
CA ALA A 60 -10.44 0.92 14.83
C ALA A 60 -9.29 1.61 15.57
N LEU A 61 -8.86 2.78 15.09
CA LEU A 61 -7.78 3.56 15.70
C LEU A 61 -8.22 4.37 16.94
N ALA A 62 -9.53 4.43 17.22
CA ALA A 62 -10.06 5.02 18.45
C ALA A 62 -9.95 4.06 19.65
N ASP A 63 -9.79 2.75 19.43
CA ASP A 63 -9.48 1.79 20.46
C ASP A 63 -7.98 1.89 20.84
N PRO A 64 -7.64 2.29 22.08
CA PRO A 64 -6.25 2.49 22.49
C PRO A 64 -5.40 1.22 22.39
N ASP A 65 -5.95 0.08 22.78
CA ASP A 65 -5.22 -1.20 22.78
C ASP A 65 -4.89 -1.62 21.33
N TYR A 66 -5.86 -1.44 20.43
CA TYR A 66 -5.65 -1.72 19.02
C TYR A 66 -4.66 -0.74 18.37
N TYR A 67 -4.76 0.55 18.72
CA TYR A 67 -3.81 1.57 18.26
C TYR A 67 -2.38 1.23 18.68
N ASP A 68 -2.18 0.89 19.95
CA ASP A 68 -0.86 0.53 20.49
C ASP A 68 -0.27 -0.70 19.79
N GLU A 69 -1.08 -1.71 19.46
CA GLU A 69 -0.63 -2.85 18.67
C GLU A 69 -0.19 -2.45 17.27
N VAL A 70 -0.93 -1.56 16.59
CA VAL A 70 -0.55 -1.04 15.26
C VAL A 70 0.78 -0.29 15.34
N ILE A 71 0.93 0.58 16.33
CA ILE A 71 2.15 1.37 16.55
C ILE A 71 3.34 0.47 16.90
N ALA A 72 3.14 -0.56 17.73
CA ALA A 72 4.18 -1.52 18.10
C ALA A 72 4.75 -2.25 16.88
N ARG A 73 3.92 -2.50 15.86
CA ARG A 73 4.31 -3.16 14.60
C ARG A 73 4.78 -2.22 13.51
N THR A 74 4.74 -0.92 13.75
CA THR A 74 5.16 0.10 12.79
C THR A 74 6.52 0.70 13.22
N PRO A 75 7.62 0.46 12.49
CA PRO A 75 8.94 1.00 12.84
C PRO A 75 8.95 2.52 13.03
N MET A 76 8.21 3.28 12.22
CA MET A 76 8.08 4.74 12.38
C MET A 76 7.22 5.17 13.56
N ARG A 77 6.66 4.22 14.34
CA ARG A 77 5.90 4.46 15.57
C ARG A 77 4.72 5.43 15.45
N ARG A 78 4.10 5.45 14.29
CA ARG A 78 2.89 6.23 14.01
C ARG A 78 2.07 5.58 12.89
N VAL A 79 0.80 5.94 12.78
CA VAL A 79 0.01 5.70 11.57
C VAL A 79 0.42 6.70 10.49
N GLY A 80 0.18 6.35 9.23
CA GLY A 80 0.37 7.27 8.10
C GLY A 80 -0.81 8.23 7.94
N GLU A 81 -0.58 9.30 7.19
CA GLU A 81 -1.61 10.26 6.80
C GLU A 81 -2.00 10.07 5.32
N ALA A 82 -3.22 10.49 4.96
CA ALA A 82 -3.73 10.31 3.59
C ALA A 82 -2.86 11.02 2.55
N GLU A 83 -2.29 12.16 2.91
CA GLU A 83 -1.40 12.97 2.08
C GLU A 83 -0.10 12.24 1.74
N GLU A 84 0.41 11.37 2.62
CA GLU A 84 1.62 10.58 2.37
C GLU A 84 1.38 9.53 1.29
N VAL A 85 0.19 8.91 1.30
CA VAL A 85 -0.23 7.99 0.23
C VAL A 85 -0.47 8.75 -1.07
N ALA A 86 -1.12 9.90 -1.00
CA ALA A 86 -1.38 10.76 -2.16
C ALA A 86 -0.07 11.23 -2.82
N ALA A 87 0.93 11.59 -2.03
CA ALA A 87 2.26 11.97 -2.53
C ALA A 87 2.95 10.83 -3.29
N ALA A 88 2.86 9.60 -2.78
CA ALA A 88 3.39 8.41 -3.45
C ALA A 88 2.67 8.13 -4.79
N ILE A 89 1.34 8.27 -4.81
CA ILE A 89 0.54 8.17 -6.04
C ILE A 89 0.95 9.26 -7.04
N ALA A 90 1.06 10.50 -6.59
CA ALA A 90 1.46 11.62 -7.42
C ALA A 90 2.85 11.37 -8.05
N PHE A 91 3.84 10.93 -7.26
CA PHE A 91 5.17 10.56 -7.77
C PHE A 91 5.06 9.52 -8.90
N LEU A 92 4.27 8.46 -8.71
CA LEU A 92 4.09 7.43 -9.72
C LEU A 92 3.35 7.90 -10.99
N CYS A 93 2.64 9.01 -10.92
CA CYS A 93 1.99 9.65 -12.07
C CYS A 93 2.91 10.62 -12.82
N LEU A 94 3.97 11.12 -12.21
CA LEU A 94 4.84 12.14 -12.77
C LEU A 94 5.91 11.56 -13.71
N PRO A 95 6.51 12.38 -14.60
CA PRO A 95 7.65 11.99 -15.42
C PRO A 95 8.87 11.53 -14.62
N ALA A 96 9.00 11.97 -13.35
CA ALA A 96 10.06 11.53 -12.43
C ALA A 96 10.09 10.01 -12.21
N SER A 97 8.97 9.31 -12.44
CA SER A 97 8.85 7.85 -12.38
C SER A 97 8.73 7.19 -13.76
N SER A 98 9.20 7.84 -14.82
CA SER A 98 9.01 7.37 -16.21
C SER A 98 9.58 5.98 -16.50
N TYR A 99 10.55 5.51 -15.71
CA TYR A 99 11.14 4.17 -15.83
C TYR A 99 10.68 3.20 -14.72
N VAL A 100 9.58 3.53 -14.02
CA VAL A 100 8.99 2.71 -12.95
C VAL A 100 7.66 2.13 -13.43
N THR A 101 7.59 0.81 -13.61
CA THR A 101 6.37 0.07 -13.94
C THR A 101 6.38 -1.30 -13.29
N GLY A 102 5.23 -1.84 -12.95
CA GLY A 102 5.08 -3.15 -12.29
C GLY A 102 5.36 -3.15 -10.77
N GLU A 103 5.70 -1.99 -10.20
CA GLU A 103 6.05 -1.88 -8.79
C GLU A 103 4.83 -1.82 -7.87
N CYS A 104 5.01 -2.39 -6.68
CA CYS A 104 4.07 -2.29 -5.57
C CYS A 104 4.76 -1.55 -4.42
N LEU A 105 4.63 -0.22 -4.43
CA LEU A 105 5.31 0.66 -3.48
C LEU A 105 4.59 0.63 -2.12
N ALA A 106 5.27 0.11 -1.10
CA ALA A 106 4.76 0.16 0.26
C ALA A 106 4.82 1.59 0.82
N VAL A 107 3.70 2.03 1.42
CA VAL A 107 3.57 3.29 2.16
C VAL A 107 3.11 2.90 3.56
N ASP A 108 4.02 2.41 4.39
CA ASP A 108 3.69 1.55 5.52
C ASP A 108 4.50 1.82 6.79
N GLY A 109 5.30 2.88 6.81
CA GLY A 109 6.16 3.20 7.96
C GLY A 109 7.15 2.09 8.33
N GLY A 110 7.49 1.21 7.36
CA GLY A 110 8.42 0.11 7.52
C GLY A 110 7.78 -1.23 7.93
N PHE A 111 6.46 -1.31 8.03
CA PHE A 111 5.75 -2.49 8.50
C PHE A 111 6.17 -3.78 7.78
N LEU A 112 6.22 -3.80 6.44
CA LEU A 112 6.62 -4.97 5.65
C LEU A 112 8.11 -5.34 5.75
N ARG A 113 8.93 -4.48 6.34
CA ARG A 113 10.36 -4.68 6.55
C ARG A 113 10.71 -5.01 8.00
N TYR A 114 9.70 -4.94 8.89
CA TYR A 114 9.88 -5.20 10.31
C TYR A 114 9.98 -6.71 10.55
N GLY A 115 11.21 -7.21 10.43
CA GLY A 115 11.59 -8.54 10.87
C GLY A 115 12.11 -8.49 12.30
N PHE A 116 12.26 -9.62 12.90
CA PHE A 116 12.98 -9.72 14.17
C PHE A 116 13.94 -10.79 14.12
#